data_0b855537a0a2509a922564ecd6031652
#
_entry.id   0b855537a0a2509a922564ecd6031652
#
_cell.length_a   1.000
_cell.length_b   1.000
_cell.length_c   1.000
_cell.angle_alpha   90.00
_cell.angle_beta   90.00
_cell.angle_gamma   90.00
#
_symmetry.space_group_name_H-M   'P 1'
#
loop_
_entity.id
_entity.type
_entity.pdbx_description
1 polymer ?
#
loop_
_entity_poly.entity_id
_entity_poly.type
_entity_poly.pdbx_seq_one_letter_code
_entity_poly.pdbx_strand_id
1 'polypeptide(L)'
;CTQMLIITEGFATYGGLSGRDMEAIAVGLEEVFDPNYLKYRIVSTQYLGEKIREKGVPIIYPVGGHAVYVDAKKLYDHIPAHHYPGQALVCELYQVGGIRTVEIGSVMFGTYDSGGHLIAAPMELVRLAIPRRVYTQSHIDYVIEVFDEILRTKEKVKGLRIIKEPKFLRHFTSHFEKL
;
A
#
# COMPACT_ATOMS: atom_id res chain seq x y z
N CYS A 1 10.85 -20.27 -10.66
CA CYS A 1 10.29 -19.93 -11.99
C CYS A 1 9.48 -18.64 -11.95
N THR A 2 8.46 -18.49 -11.06
CA THR A 2 7.56 -17.30 -11.05
C THR A 2 8.30 -15.96 -10.90
N GLN A 3 9.29 -15.88 -10.02
CA GLN A 3 10.06 -14.65 -9.84
C GLN A 3 10.96 -14.32 -11.03
N MET A 4 11.56 -15.34 -11.62
CA MET A 4 12.33 -15.15 -12.85
C MET A 4 11.44 -14.71 -14.00
N LEU A 5 10.23 -15.25 -14.10
CA LEU A 5 9.24 -14.84 -15.08
C LEU A 5 8.92 -13.33 -14.97
N ILE A 6 8.67 -12.84 -13.77
CA ILE A 6 8.39 -11.40 -13.54
C ILE A 6 9.57 -10.51 -13.92
N ILE A 7 10.80 -10.96 -13.66
CA ILE A 7 12.02 -10.17 -13.90
C ILE A 7 12.47 -10.24 -15.36
N THR A 8 12.39 -11.43 -15.97
CA THR A 8 13.04 -11.70 -17.26
C THR A 8 12.11 -11.69 -18.45
N GLU A 9 10.84 -12.03 -18.27
CA GLU A 9 9.89 -12.04 -19.37
C GLU A 9 9.29 -10.68 -19.66
N GLY A 10 9.49 -9.65 -18.91
CA GLY A 10 9.05 -8.31 -19.24
C GLY A 10 8.25 -8.28 -20.55
N PHE A 11 8.58 -7.54 -21.48
CA PHE A 11 7.87 -7.51 -22.77
C PHE A 11 8.65 -8.19 -23.91
N ALA A 12 9.84 -8.67 -23.67
CA ALA A 12 10.73 -9.17 -24.71
C ALA A 12 10.20 -10.44 -25.42
N THR A 13 9.48 -11.30 -24.69
CA THR A 13 8.92 -12.55 -25.22
C THR A 13 7.62 -12.36 -25.97
N TYR A 14 6.88 -11.26 -25.73
CA TYR A 14 5.57 -11.03 -26.36
C TYR A 14 5.63 -10.07 -27.54
N GLY A 15 6.75 -9.40 -27.76
CA GLY A 15 6.87 -8.35 -28.77
C GLY A 15 6.17 -7.03 -28.39
N GLY A 16 5.78 -6.85 -27.12
CA GLY A 16 5.10 -5.67 -26.61
C GLY A 16 3.59 -5.88 -26.36
N LEU A 17 2.86 -4.76 -26.25
CA LEU A 17 1.43 -4.77 -26.02
C LEU A 17 0.65 -5.25 -27.24
N SER A 18 -0.44 -6.00 -27.01
CA SER A 18 -1.35 -6.38 -28.08
C SER A 18 -2.10 -5.15 -28.63
N GLY A 19 -2.57 -5.22 -29.88
CA GLY A 19 -3.33 -4.14 -30.50
C GLY A 19 -4.57 -3.74 -29.67
N ARG A 20 -5.27 -4.72 -29.11
CA ARG A 20 -6.43 -4.49 -28.23
C ARG A 20 -6.08 -3.75 -26.94
N ASP A 21 -4.91 -4.02 -26.35
CA ASP A 21 -4.44 -3.33 -25.14
C ASP A 21 -4.06 -1.89 -25.46
N MET A 22 -3.44 -1.65 -26.60
CA MET A 22 -3.13 -0.31 -27.09
C MET A 22 -4.40 0.51 -27.35
N GLU A 23 -5.41 -0.10 -27.97
CA GLU A 23 -6.72 0.53 -28.19
C GLU A 23 -7.40 0.88 -26.88
N ALA A 24 -7.42 -0.05 -25.91
CA ALA A 24 -7.99 0.19 -24.60
C ALA A 24 -7.25 1.33 -23.86
N ILE A 25 -5.93 1.42 -23.98
CA ILE A 25 -5.15 2.53 -23.42
C ILE A 25 -5.51 3.85 -24.12
N ALA A 26 -5.63 3.85 -25.44
CA ALA A 26 -5.98 5.06 -26.20
C ALA A 26 -7.34 5.61 -25.76
N VAL A 27 -8.37 4.76 -25.70
CA VAL A 27 -9.72 5.12 -25.19
C VAL A 27 -9.64 5.60 -23.75
N GLY A 28 -8.92 4.89 -22.89
CA GLY A 28 -8.77 5.26 -21.48
C GLY A 28 -8.04 6.59 -21.26
N LEU A 29 -7.11 6.94 -22.14
CA LEU A 29 -6.43 8.25 -22.10
C LEU A 29 -7.38 9.39 -22.49
N GLU A 30 -8.32 9.17 -23.41
CA GLU A 30 -9.37 10.14 -23.72
C GLU A 30 -10.37 10.27 -22.55
N GLU A 31 -10.84 9.15 -22.02
CA GLU A 31 -11.79 9.14 -20.89
C GLU A 31 -11.27 9.85 -19.65
N VAL A 32 -9.96 9.84 -19.42
CA VAL A 32 -9.38 10.47 -18.21
C VAL A 32 -9.51 11.99 -18.21
N PHE A 33 -9.75 12.61 -19.36
CA PHE A 33 -9.98 14.06 -19.44
C PHE A 33 -11.40 14.50 -19.07
N ASP A 34 -12.34 13.55 -18.84
CA ASP A 34 -13.68 13.91 -18.36
C ASP A 34 -13.57 14.61 -16.99
N PRO A 35 -13.98 15.88 -16.89
CA PRO A 35 -13.84 16.65 -15.65
C PRO A 35 -14.68 16.08 -14.49
N ASN A 36 -15.80 15.42 -14.76
CA ASN A 36 -16.62 14.79 -13.71
C ASN A 36 -15.92 13.54 -13.17
N TYR A 37 -15.30 12.76 -14.04
CA TYR A 37 -14.48 11.63 -13.64
C TYR A 37 -13.29 12.07 -12.78
N LEU A 38 -12.55 13.07 -13.22
CA LEU A 38 -11.41 13.61 -12.46
C LEU A 38 -11.84 14.17 -11.11
N LYS A 39 -12.93 14.96 -11.09
CA LYS A 39 -13.49 15.51 -9.85
C LYS A 39 -13.85 14.40 -8.87
N TYR A 40 -14.59 13.39 -9.32
CA TYR A 40 -14.95 12.25 -8.46
C TYR A 40 -13.72 11.57 -7.89
N ARG A 41 -12.72 11.27 -8.72
CA ARG A 41 -11.51 10.58 -8.32
C ARG A 41 -10.68 11.37 -7.30
N ILE A 42 -10.43 12.64 -7.60
CA ILE A 42 -9.59 13.49 -6.76
C ILE A 42 -10.29 13.78 -5.42
N VAL A 43 -11.56 14.17 -5.46
CA VAL A 43 -12.33 14.50 -4.25
C VAL A 43 -12.50 13.26 -3.35
N SER A 44 -12.73 12.07 -3.92
CA SER A 44 -12.86 10.84 -3.12
C SER A 44 -11.56 10.49 -2.41
N THR A 45 -10.42 10.61 -3.09
CA THR A 45 -9.10 10.35 -2.49
C THR A 45 -8.77 11.39 -1.43
N GLN A 46 -9.02 12.65 -1.72
CA GLN A 46 -8.82 13.75 -0.78
C GLN A 46 -9.70 13.59 0.46
N TYR A 47 -10.98 13.27 0.29
CA TYR A 47 -11.91 13.03 1.39
C TYR A 47 -11.40 11.93 2.33
N LEU A 48 -10.98 10.78 1.80
CA LEU A 48 -10.38 9.73 2.63
C LEU A 48 -9.18 10.24 3.42
N GLY A 49 -8.23 10.88 2.73
CA GLY A 49 -7.00 11.35 3.36
C GLY A 49 -7.23 12.40 4.44
N GLU A 50 -8.10 13.37 4.18
CA GLU A 50 -8.46 14.42 5.14
C GLU A 50 -9.15 13.82 6.36
N LYS A 51 -10.12 12.92 6.16
CA LYS A 51 -10.88 12.31 7.26
C LYS A 51 -10.03 11.46 8.18
N ILE A 52 -9.15 10.61 7.64
CA ILE A 52 -8.25 9.82 8.52
C ILE A 52 -7.20 10.71 9.19
N ARG A 53 -6.74 11.78 8.52
CA ARG A 53 -5.82 12.76 9.10
C ARG A 53 -6.46 13.54 10.24
N GLU A 54 -7.71 13.98 10.09
CA GLU A 54 -8.50 14.63 11.15
C GLU A 54 -8.59 13.77 12.42
N LYS A 55 -8.60 12.43 12.27
CA LYS A 55 -8.58 11.46 13.37
C LYS A 55 -7.19 11.22 13.98
N GLY A 56 -6.15 11.85 13.44
CA GLY A 56 -4.78 11.71 13.93
C GLY A 56 -3.96 10.62 13.24
N VAL A 57 -4.43 10.05 12.13
CA VAL A 57 -3.62 9.12 11.34
C VAL A 57 -2.57 9.92 10.57
N PRO A 58 -1.28 9.63 10.75
CA PRO A 58 -0.22 10.30 10.00
C PRO A 58 -0.22 9.84 8.55
N ILE A 59 -0.32 10.78 7.61
CA ILE A 59 -0.30 10.52 6.17
C ILE A 59 0.71 11.40 5.46
N ILE A 60 1.10 11.01 4.26
CA ILE A 60 1.81 11.88 3.32
C ILE A 60 0.82 12.93 2.79
N TYR A 61 1.19 14.19 2.90
CA TYR A 61 0.35 15.30 2.49
C TYR A 61 1.13 16.26 1.57
N PRO A 62 0.51 16.85 0.53
CA PRO A 62 -0.89 16.72 0.13
C PRO A 62 -1.24 15.34 -0.42
N VAL A 63 -2.52 14.99 -0.36
CA VAL A 63 -3.03 13.71 -0.86
C VAL A 63 -2.95 13.68 -2.39
N GLY A 64 -2.54 12.53 -2.93
CA GLY A 64 -2.50 12.33 -4.38
C GLY A 64 -3.86 12.00 -5.01
N GLY A 65 -3.86 11.77 -6.32
CA GLY A 65 -5.09 11.51 -7.09
C GLY A 65 -5.53 10.04 -7.15
N HIS A 66 -4.77 9.09 -6.61
CA HIS A 66 -5.07 7.66 -6.75
C HIS A 66 -4.88 6.82 -5.49
N ALA A 67 -4.24 7.38 -4.48
CA ALA A 67 -3.94 6.68 -3.24
C ALA A 67 -3.69 7.63 -2.08
N VAL A 68 -3.94 7.15 -0.87
CA VAL A 68 -3.49 7.77 0.37
C VAL A 68 -2.35 6.93 0.93
N TYR A 69 -1.28 7.58 1.39
CA TYR A 69 -0.12 6.91 1.98
C TYR A 69 -0.08 7.21 3.47
N VAL A 70 -0.26 6.18 4.28
CA VAL A 70 -0.16 6.25 5.74
C VAL A 70 1.28 6.04 6.16
N ASP A 71 1.80 6.90 7.04
CA ASP A 71 3.12 6.77 7.67
C ASP A 71 2.99 5.82 8.87
N ALA A 72 3.20 4.54 8.61
CA ALA A 72 3.04 3.50 9.62
C ALA A 72 4.08 3.59 10.75
N LYS A 73 5.27 4.16 10.48
CA LYS A 73 6.28 4.37 11.52
C LYS A 73 5.86 5.43 12.53
N LYS A 74 5.17 6.48 12.07
CA LYS A 74 4.62 7.49 12.98
C LYS A 74 3.35 7.01 13.68
N LEU A 75 2.57 6.15 13.03
CA LEU A 75 1.36 5.58 13.63
C LEU A 75 1.70 4.59 14.75
N TYR A 76 2.69 3.74 14.52
CA TYR A 76 3.20 2.72 15.43
C TYR A 76 4.64 3.05 15.85
N ASP A 77 4.84 4.19 16.52
CA ASP A 77 6.15 4.71 16.93
C ASP A 77 6.90 3.75 17.88
N HIS A 78 6.16 2.91 18.61
CA HIS A 78 6.69 1.84 19.47
C HIS A 78 7.23 0.62 18.69
N ILE A 79 6.94 0.49 17.38
CA ILE A 79 7.43 -0.62 16.54
C ILE A 79 8.65 -0.15 15.74
N PRO A 80 9.86 -0.69 16.02
CA PRO A 80 11.05 -0.33 15.27
C PRO A 80 10.99 -0.83 13.82
N ALA A 81 11.69 -0.18 12.90
CA ALA A 81 11.64 -0.47 11.47
C ALA A 81 11.97 -1.94 11.11
N HIS A 82 12.89 -2.56 11.86
CA HIS A 82 13.23 -3.98 11.66
C HIS A 82 12.15 -4.97 12.14
N HIS A 83 11.08 -4.48 12.73
CA HIS A 83 9.86 -5.22 13.04
C HIS A 83 8.69 -4.83 12.14
N TYR A 84 8.96 -4.17 11.02
CA TYR A 84 8.06 -3.94 9.89
C TYR A 84 6.71 -3.31 10.25
N PRO A 85 6.67 -2.08 10.79
CA PRO A 85 5.43 -1.41 11.19
C PRO A 85 4.45 -1.24 10.02
N GLY A 86 4.95 -1.04 8.80
CA GLY A 86 4.11 -1.00 7.59
C GLY A 86 3.35 -2.30 7.37
N GLN A 87 4.05 -3.43 7.44
CA GLN A 87 3.40 -4.74 7.27
C GLN A 87 2.47 -5.06 8.45
N ALA A 88 2.79 -4.64 9.66
CA ALA A 88 1.90 -4.77 10.81
C ALA A 88 0.57 -4.03 10.57
N LEU A 89 0.61 -2.80 10.05
CA LEU A 89 -0.59 -2.04 9.69
C LEU A 89 -1.39 -2.71 8.56
N VAL A 90 -0.72 -3.26 7.54
CA VAL A 90 -1.39 -4.04 6.48
C VAL A 90 -2.18 -5.20 7.07
N CYS A 91 -1.58 -5.94 8.00
CA CYS A 91 -2.25 -7.06 8.67
C CYS A 91 -3.43 -6.60 9.53
N GLU A 92 -3.28 -5.53 10.31
CA GLU A 92 -4.35 -5.00 11.15
C GLU A 92 -5.54 -4.48 10.30
N LEU A 93 -5.29 -3.74 9.22
CA LEU A 93 -6.34 -3.29 8.30
C LEU A 93 -7.12 -4.46 7.69
N TYR A 94 -6.42 -5.56 7.39
CA TYR A 94 -7.06 -6.75 6.85
C TYR A 94 -7.84 -7.53 7.92
N GLN A 95 -7.29 -7.68 9.12
CA GLN A 95 -7.95 -8.43 10.20
C GLN A 95 -9.17 -7.71 10.76
N VAL A 96 -9.07 -6.39 10.95
CA VAL A 96 -10.15 -5.58 11.54
C VAL A 96 -11.25 -5.28 10.51
N GLY A 97 -10.86 -4.95 9.28
CA GLY A 97 -11.79 -4.41 8.30
C GLY A 97 -11.85 -5.15 6.96
N GLY A 98 -11.10 -6.22 6.76
CA GLY A 98 -11.01 -6.88 5.45
C GLY A 98 -10.38 -5.99 4.35
N ILE A 99 -9.68 -4.93 4.74
CA ILE A 99 -9.12 -3.93 3.83
C ILE A 99 -7.74 -4.38 3.36
N ARG A 100 -7.63 -4.70 2.09
CA ARG A 100 -6.36 -5.06 1.46
C ARG A 100 -5.59 -3.82 1.04
N THR A 101 -4.38 -3.69 1.54
CA THR A 101 -3.46 -2.58 1.27
C THR A 101 -2.08 -3.09 0.86
N VAL A 102 -1.16 -2.20 0.56
CA VAL A 102 0.21 -2.56 0.15
C VAL A 102 1.20 -1.84 1.04
N GLU A 103 2.10 -2.62 1.63
CA GLU A 103 3.28 -2.09 2.32
C GLU A 103 4.25 -1.48 1.29
N ILE A 104 4.74 -0.29 1.59
CA ILE A 104 5.76 0.43 0.83
C ILE A 104 6.79 0.95 1.84
N GLY A 105 7.57 0.03 2.36
CA GLY A 105 8.56 0.29 3.40
C GLY A 105 9.65 -0.78 3.37
N SER A 106 10.10 -1.21 4.53
CA SER A 106 11.26 -2.10 4.65
C SER A 106 11.04 -3.53 4.17
N VAL A 107 9.80 -4.01 4.06
CA VAL A 107 9.54 -5.30 3.39
C VAL A 107 9.82 -5.18 1.90
N MET A 108 9.39 -4.09 1.26
CA MET A 108 9.55 -3.90 -0.18
C MET A 108 10.96 -3.39 -0.54
N PHE A 109 11.49 -2.41 0.17
CA PHE A 109 12.68 -1.65 -0.20
C PHE A 109 13.86 -1.77 0.77
N GLY A 110 13.68 -2.37 1.93
CA GLY A 110 14.79 -2.62 2.84
C GLY A 110 15.79 -3.59 2.23
N THR A 111 17.05 -3.43 2.55
CA THR A 111 18.17 -4.29 2.13
C THR A 111 18.91 -4.83 3.35
N TYR A 112 19.93 -5.66 3.14
CA TYR A 112 20.77 -6.15 4.23
C TYR A 112 22.20 -5.68 4.00
N ASP A 113 22.88 -5.33 5.08
CA ASP A 113 24.32 -5.08 5.08
C ASP A 113 25.11 -6.40 4.97
N SER A 114 26.45 -6.28 4.93
CA SER A 114 27.36 -7.45 4.88
C SER A 114 27.30 -8.32 6.14
N GLY A 115 26.80 -7.80 7.25
CA GLY A 115 26.59 -8.51 8.51
C GLY A 115 25.19 -9.16 8.62
N GLY A 116 24.33 -8.99 7.62
CA GLY A 116 22.97 -9.50 7.64
C GLY A 116 21.97 -8.62 8.43
N HIS A 117 22.33 -7.41 8.81
CA HIS A 117 21.43 -6.51 9.50
C HIS A 117 20.58 -5.75 8.48
N LEU A 118 19.30 -5.56 8.81
CA LEU A 118 18.38 -4.82 7.95
C LEU A 118 18.79 -3.33 7.85
N ILE A 119 19.03 -2.89 6.64
CA ILE A 119 19.04 -1.46 6.28
C ILE A 119 17.62 -1.10 5.91
N ALA A 120 16.93 -0.43 6.82
CA ALA A 120 15.52 -0.08 6.65
C ALA A 120 15.31 0.90 5.49
N ALA A 121 14.12 0.87 4.91
CA ALA A 121 13.69 1.89 3.96
C ALA A 121 13.64 3.27 4.64
N PRO A 122 13.80 4.38 3.88
CA PRO A 122 13.70 5.73 4.44
C PRO A 122 12.35 6.04 5.10
N MET A 123 11.29 5.38 4.63
CA MET A 123 9.93 5.54 5.13
C MET A 123 9.24 4.19 5.23
N GLU A 124 8.36 4.06 6.23
CA GLU A 124 7.50 2.89 6.41
C GLU A 124 6.07 3.29 6.05
N LEU A 125 5.72 3.14 4.78
CA LEU A 125 4.42 3.58 4.27
C LEU A 125 3.47 2.40 4.01
N VAL A 126 2.18 2.69 4.12
CA VAL A 126 1.11 1.80 3.65
C VAL A 126 0.26 2.55 2.65
N ARG A 127 0.10 1.99 1.46
CA ARG A 127 -0.69 2.56 0.38
C ARG A 127 -2.12 2.06 0.41
N LEU A 128 -3.05 2.99 0.59
CA LEU A 128 -4.48 2.79 0.38
C LEU A 128 -4.79 3.19 -1.06
N ALA A 129 -4.75 2.23 -1.98
CA ALA A 129 -5.02 2.48 -3.39
C ALA A 129 -6.52 2.54 -3.65
N ILE A 130 -6.95 3.58 -4.37
CA ILE A 130 -8.34 3.74 -4.77
C ILE A 130 -8.44 3.47 -6.27
N PRO A 131 -8.94 2.28 -6.67
CA PRO A 131 -9.10 1.93 -8.07
C PRO A 131 -10.22 2.77 -8.73
N ARG A 132 -10.19 2.78 -10.06
CA ARG A 132 -11.16 3.54 -10.86
C ARG A 132 -12.56 2.92 -10.76
N ARG A 133 -13.58 3.77 -10.48
CA ARG A 133 -15.02 3.42 -10.56
C ARG A 133 -15.42 2.15 -9.80
N VAL A 134 -14.72 1.81 -8.72
CA VAL A 134 -14.98 0.60 -7.93
C VAL A 134 -15.70 0.91 -6.63
N TYR A 135 -15.21 1.92 -5.90
CA TYR A 135 -15.70 2.23 -4.57
C TYR A 135 -16.60 3.47 -4.56
N THR A 136 -17.67 3.37 -3.80
CA THR A 136 -18.57 4.48 -3.48
C THR A 136 -18.12 5.17 -2.19
N GLN A 137 -18.76 6.28 -1.84
CA GLN A 137 -18.47 6.98 -0.59
C GLN A 137 -18.67 6.07 0.64
N SER A 138 -19.68 5.22 0.66
CA SER A 138 -19.92 4.31 1.78
C SER A 138 -18.76 3.34 2.03
N HIS A 139 -18.06 2.92 0.99
CA HIS A 139 -16.84 2.12 1.16
C HIS A 139 -15.70 2.95 1.76
N ILE A 140 -15.59 4.22 1.37
CA ILE A 140 -14.58 5.13 1.92
C ILE A 140 -14.88 5.44 3.38
N ASP A 141 -16.14 5.69 3.72
CA ASP A 141 -16.59 5.93 5.10
C ASP A 141 -16.29 4.70 5.99
N TYR A 142 -16.53 3.49 5.46
CA TYR A 142 -16.16 2.26 6.15
C TYR A 142 -14.64 2.16 6.44
N VAL A 143 -13.80 2.55 5.49
CA VAL A 143 -12.35 2.59 5.74
C VAL A 143 -12.00 3.57 6.87
N ILE A 144 -12.67 4.72 6.91
CA ILE A 144 -12.48 5.72 7.97
C ILE A 144 -12.90 5.17 9.33
N GLU A 145 -14.01 4.43 9.41
CA GLU A 145 -14.48 3.76 10.65
C GLU A 145 -13.48 2.68 11.13
N VAL A 146 -12.91 1.91 10.20
CA VAL A 146 -11.89 0.91 10.55
C VAL A 146 -10.64 1.58 11.13
N PHE A 147 -10.25 2.75 10.65
CA PHE A 147 -9.15 3.50 11.27
C PHE A 147 -9.46 3.96 12.70
N ASP A 148 -10.72 4.26 13.04
CA ASP A 148 -11.09 4.54 14.44
C ASP A 148 -10.80 3.34 15.36
N GLU A 149 -11.09 2.14 14.90
CA GLU A 149 -10.82 0.93 15.67
C GLU A 149 -9.31 0.67 15.80
N ILE A 150 -8.58 0.83 14.72
CA ILE A 150 -7.11 0.70 14.71
C ILE A 150 -6.47 1.70 15.69
N LEU A 151 -6.93 2.95 15.72
CA LEU A 151 -6.40 3.97 16.63
C LEU A 151 -6.66 3.64 18.10
N ARG A 152 -7.81 3.01 18.45
CA ARG A 152 -8.10 2.57 19.80
C ARG A 152 -7.18 1.45 20.29
N THR A 153 -6.71 0.62 19.37
CA THR A 153 -5.94 -0.59 19.69
C THR A 153 -4.46 -0.49 19.33
N LYS A 154 -4.03 0.62 18.75
CA LYS A 154 -2.69 0.79 18.16
C LYS A 154 -1.53 0.41 19.08
N GLU A 155 -1.63 0.72 20.38
CA GLU A 155 -0.58 0.41 21.36
C GLU A 155 -0.43 -1.09 21.66
N LYS A 156 -1.42 -1.90 21.29
CA LYS A 156 -1.41 -3.36 21.47
C LYS A 156 -0.84 -4.08 20.25
N VAL A 157 -0.70 -3.37 19.15
CA VAL A 157 -0.19 -3.95 17.90
C VAL A 157 1.30 -4.26 18.07
N LYS A 158 1.67 -5.46 17.74
CA LYS A 158 3.05 -5.92 17.79
C LYS A 158 3.67 -5.91 16.40
N GLY A 159 4.97 -5.75 16.36
CA GLY A 159 5.75 -5.90 15.14
C GLY A 159 5.75 -7.34 14.62
N LEU A 160 6.37 -7.52 13.48
CA LEU A 160 6.48 -8.80 12.78
C LEU A 160 7.95 -9.20 12.63
N ARG A 161 8.18 -10.49 12.49
CA ARG A 161 9.47 -11.06 12.10
C ARG A 161 9.30 -11.87 10.83
N ILE A 162 10.22 -11.69 9.86
CA ILE A 162 10.27 -12.55 8.68
C ILE A 162 10.87 -13.89 9.10
N ILE A 163 10.13 -14.97 8.85
CA ILE A 163 10.58 -16.35 9.13
C ILE A 163 11.01 -17.09 7.86
N LYS A 164 10.58 -16.61 6.70
CA LYS A 164 10.98 -17.13 5.40
C LYS A 164 10.86 -16.01 4.37
N GLU A 165 11.90 -15.80 3.59
CA GLU A 165 11.88 -14.87 2.47
C GLU A 165 12.55 -15.47 1.23
N PRO A 166 12.12 -15.10 0.03
CA PRO A 166 12.79 -15.43 -1.20
C PRO A 166 14.00 -14.52 -1.42
N LYS A 167 14.93 -14.96 -2.26
CA LYS A 167 16.11 -14.17 -2.63
C LYS A 167 15.75 -12.84 -3.34
N PHE A 168 14.64 -12.82 -4.08
CA PHE A 168 14.16 -11.64 -4.82
C PHE A 168 12.68 -11.43 -4.56
N LEU A 169 12.23 -10.16 -4.64
CA LEU A 169 10.82 -9.78 -4.54
C LEU A 169 10.14 -10.30 -3.26
N ARG A 170 10.82 -10.14 -2.13
CA ARG A 170 10.38 -10.68 -0.83
C ARG A 170 8.97 -10.24 -0.43
N HIS A 171 8.53 -9.05 -0.80
CA HIS A 171 7.20 -8.54 -0.51
C HIS A 171 6.04 -9.36 -1.11
N PHE A 172 6.30 -10.23 -2.10
CA PHE A 172 5.26 -11.09 -2.67
C PHE A 172 5.07 -12.41 -1.93
N THR A 173 6.13 -12.97 -1.35
CA THR A 173 6.09 -14.36 -0.86
C THR A 173 6.81 -14.57 0.48
N SER A 174 7.11 -13.50 1.22
CA SER A 174 7.64 -13.63 2.58
C SER A 174 6.57 -14.14 3.54
N HIS A 175 7.01 -14.91 4.51
CA HIS A 175 6.19 -15.38 5.61
C HIS A 175 6.59 -14.66 6.89
N PHE A 176 5.59 -14.26 7.66
CA PHE A 176 5.77 -13.47 8.86
C PHE A 176 5.23 -14.21 10.09
N GLU A 177 5.83 -13.90 11.23
CA GLU A 177 5.37 -14.30 12.55
C GLU A 177 5.14 -13.03 13.39
N LYS A 178 4.08 -13.02 14.19
CA LYS A 178 3.77 -11.92 15.12
C LYS A 178 4.67 -12.04 16.36
N LEU A 179 5.24 -10.92 16.80
CA LEU A 179 6.15 -10.85 17.96
C LEU A 179 5.38 -10.81 19.29
#